data_dd493e5be9e87bc59e43e5f61684cbb1
#
_entry.id   dd493e5be9e87bc59e43e5f61684cbb1
#
_cell.length_a   1.000
_cell.length_b   1.000
_cell.length_c   1.000
_cell.angle_alpha   90.00
_cell.angle_beta   90.00
_cell.angle_gamma   90.00
#
_symmetry.space_group_name_H-M   'P 1'
#
loop_
_entity.id
_entity.type
_entity.pdbx_description
1 polymer ?
#
loop_
_entity_poly.entity_id
_entity_poly.type
_entity_poly.pdbx_seq_one_letter_code
_entity_poly.pdbx_strand_id
1 'polypeptide(L)'
;KRVAAIDVLVLAGVISATLSSGMASFMGAPRILQSLSADRIFPFLLPFAKGVGPTNNPRRGVLLAGAIALFTIALGNLNLIAPIVSMFFLISYGLLNYATYFEARAASPSFRPTFRFYDKRLSLAGGLACLGAMLAIDITAGILALALLFAVFQYVKRTAGPARWADSRRSYQFQQIRQHLLEAAEAPEHPRDWRPNLLVFSDDAERRESLLRFADWLQGDSGFATVIRILQGEGGKMRKPKADAAKELAEAIQALEAEMFPLVINGPNIRLALLSLVQSYGIGPLKGNTMMTNWIGHAQEPPSEYRSKRFGIYLRTAFRQGFNILLFSAEPPSWEKLKEMPAEKRRIDVWWRGDATSRLMILFAHMICLNKTWHGAKIRVLDVSADVFVSGRTVADLEKTLSEIRITAQPEIVASANADAVAAYSEDA
;
A
#
# COMPACT_ATOMS: atom_id res chain seq x y z
N LYS A 1 7.44 38.51 48.86
CA LYS A 1 7.37 39.77 49.64
C LYS A 1 8.48 39.85 50.69
N ARG A 2 8.81 38.79 51.44
CA ARG A 2 9.80 38.84 52.55
C ARG A 2 11.28 39.00 52.13
N VAL A 3 11.58 38.89 50.84
CA VAL A 3 12.98 38.93 50.31
C VAL A 3 13.21 40.15 49.40
N ALA A 4 12.15 40.86 49.00
CA ALA A 4 12.29 42.01 48.10
C ALA A 4 12.57 43.28 48.87
N ALA A 5 13.60 44.02 48.45
CA ALA A 5 13.95 45.33 49.05
C ALA A 5 12.88 46.39 48.74
N ILE A 6 12.12 46.25 47.62
CA ILE A 6 11.06 47.18 47.21
C ILE A 6 9.87 46.35 46.71
N ASP A 7 8.85 46.13 47.57
CA ASP A 7 7.67 45.34 47.30
C ASP A 7 6.85 45.85 46.11
N VAL A 8 6.76 47.16 45.93
CA VAL A 8 6.00 47.82 44.86
C VAL A 8 6.57 47.45 43.47
N LEU A 9 7.87 47.33 43.30
CA LEU A 9 8.46 46.95 42.00
C LEU A 9 8.14 45.50 41.63
N VAL A 10 8.15 44.60 42.63
CA VAL A 10 7.77 43.21 42.43
C VAL A 10 6.31 43.10 42.00
N LEU A 11 5.42 43.83 42.71
CA LEU A 11 4.00 43.83 42.41
C LEU A 11 3.72 44.43 41.01
N ALA A 12 4.35 45.55 40.69
CA ALA A 12 4.25 46.15 39.35
C ALA A 12 4.74 45.22 38.24
N GLY A 13 5.89 44.50 38.47
CA GLY A 13 6.41 43.52 37.55
C GLY A 13 5.45 42.35 37.32
N VAL A 14 4.88 41.79 38.38
CA VAL A 14 3.90 40.70 38.29
C VAL A 14 2.64 41.14 37.55
N ILE A 15 2.07 42.33 37.88
CA ILE A 15 0.89 42.85 37.19
C ILE A 15 1.17 43.07 35.70
N SER A 16 2.30 43.71 35.35
CA SER A 16 2.67 43.98 33.99
C SER A 16 2.90 42.67 33.17
N ALA A 17 3.57 41.70 33.75
CA ALA A 17 3.84 40.43 33.11
C ALA A 17 2.54 39.63 32.88
N THR A 18 1.66 39.55 33.89
CA THR A 18 0.38 38.84 33.77
C THR A 18 -0.56 39.53 32.79
N LEU A 19 -0.63 40.86 32.82
CA LEU A 19 -1.47 41.63 31.88
C LEU A 19 -0.98 41.47 30.44
N SER A 20 0.34 41.58 30.21
CA SER A 20 0.97 41.38 28.90
C SER A 20 0.70 39.96 28.35
N SER A 21 0.88 38.94 29.17
CA SER A 21 0.63 37.53 28.79
C SER A 21 -0.85 37.30 28.50
N GLY A 22 -1.74 37.83 29.32
CA GLY A 22 -3.18 37.76 29.13
C GLY A 22 -3.62 38.43 27.81
N MET A 23 -3.12 39.64 27.52
CA MET A 23 -3.40 40.34 26.27
C MET A 23 -2.88 39.59 25.05
N ALA A 24 -1.67 39.03 25.08
CA ALA A 24 -1.11 38.28 23.98
C ALA A 24 -1.94 37.03 23.68
N SER A 25 -2.37 36.30 24.71
CA SER A 25 -3.23 35.11 24.57
C SER A 25 -4.63 35.49 24.04
N PHE A 26 -5.20 36.59 24.52
CA PHE A 26 -6.50 37.08 24.07
C PHE A 26 -6.51 37.57 22.62
N MET A 27 -5.39 38.07 22.12
CA MET A 27 -5.23 38.44 20.70
C MET A 27 -4.90 37.24 19.81
N GLY A 28 -4.18 36.25 20.30
CA GLY A 28 -3.75 35.07 19.56
C GLY A 28 -4.85 34.03 19.34
N ALA A 29 -5.57 33.65 20.40
CA ALA A 29 -6.55 32.58 20.38
C ALA A 29 -7.68 32.75 19.32
N PRO A 30 -8.30 33.94 19.11
CA PRO A 30 -9.29 34.15 18.08
C PRO A 30 -8.76 33.97 16.66
N ARG A 31 -7.50 34.35 16.41
CA ARG A 31 -6.86 34.20 15.09
C ARG A 31 -6.53 32.74 14.78
N ILE A 32 -6.07 31.97 15.78
CA ILE A 32 -5.85 30.51 15.65
C ILE A 32 -7.19 29.83 15.35
N LEU A 33 -8.26 30.19 16.09
CA LEU A 33 -9.60 29.65 15.84
C LEU A 33 -10.10 29.99 14.43
N GLN A 34 -9.85 31.21 13.94
CA GLN A 34 -10.22 31.63 12.60
C GLN A 34 -9.47 30.83 11.53
N SER A 35 -8.16 30.63 11.68
CA SER A 35 -7.34 29.83 10.76
C SER A 35 -7.79 28.38 10.73
N LEU A 36 -7.98 27.77 11.90
CA LEU A 36 -8.46 26.39 12.04
C LEU A 36 -9.84 26.20 11.37
N SER A 37 -10.70 27.19 11.49
CA SER A 37 -12.02 27.20 10.88
C SER A 37 -11.97 27.37 9.37
N ALA A 38 -11.03 28.18 8.85
CA ALA A 38 -10.81 28.39 7.42
C ALA A 38 -10.27 27.10 6.75
N ASP A 39 -9.50 26.30 7.47
CA ASP A 39 -8.97 24.99 7.03
C ASP A 39 -10.05 23.89 6.96
N ARG A 40 -11.25 24.15 7.49
CA ARG A 40 -12.42 23.25 7.48
C ARG A 40 -12.18 21.87 8.09
N ILE A 41 -11.23 21.78 9.02
CA ILE A 41 -10.97 20.53 9.76
C ILE A 41 -12.17 20.16 10.62
N PHE A 42 -12.81 21.18 11.22
CA PHE A 42 -14.01 21.01 12.04
C PHE A 42 -15.17 21.76 11.39
N PRO A 43 -16.14 21.07 10.76
CA PRO A 43 -17.25 21.72 10.07
C PRO A 43 -18.09 22.66 10.96
N PHE A 44 -18.23 22.34 12.25
CA PHE A 44 -18.98 23.18 13.20
C PHE A 44 -18.29 24.51 13.56
N LEU A 45 -16.99 24.66 13.26
CA LEU A 45 -16.25 25.91 13.44
C LEU A 45 -16.33 26.86 12.25
N LEU A 46 -16.94 26.46 11.13
CA LEU A 46 -17.06 27.29 9.91
C LEU A 46 -17.57 28.72 10.16
N PRO A 47 -18.51 29.00 11.12
CA PRO A 47 -18.96 30.36 11.44
C PRO A 47 -17.83 31.29 11.87
N PHE A 48 -16.69 30.78 12.36
CA PHE A 48 -15.53 31.55 12.80
C PHE A 48 -14.51 31.82 11.71
N ALA A 49 -14.65 31.22 10.52
CA ALA A 49 -13.69 31.33 9.42
C ALA A 49 -13.59 32.74 8.84
N LYS A 50 -14.68 33.50 8.82
CA LYS A 50 -14.74 34.85 8.24
C LYS A 50 -14.64 35.91 9.31
N GLY A 51 -13.72 36.85 9.15
CA GLY A 51 -13.63 38.06 9.97
C GLY A 51 -14.40 39.23 9.37
N VAL A 52 -14.27 40.40 9.97
CA VAL A 52 -14.95 41.66 9.59
C VAL A 52 -13.92 42.75 9.27
N GLY A 53 -14.21 43.53 8.24
CA GLY A 53 -13.41 44.67 7.83
C GLY A 53 -12.18 44.30 6.96
N PRO A 54 -11.38 45.30 6.53
CA PRO A 54 -10.23 45.10 5.63
C PRO A 54 -9.15 44.20 6.22
N THR A 55 -9.01 44.19 7.55
CA THR A 55 -8.03 43.38 8.29
C THR A 55 -8.55 41.99 8.64
N ASN A 56 -9.74 41.62 8.17
CA ASN A 56 -10.38 40.32 8.43
C ASN A 56 -10.39 39.94 9.93
N ASN A 57 -10.78 40.89 10.80
CA ASN A 57 -10.78 40.73 12.26
C ASN A 57 -11.76 39.66 12.74
N PRO A 58 -11.35 38.67 13.57
CA PRO A 58 -12.20 37.57 14.03
C PRO A 58 -13.14 37.94 15.17
N ARG A 59 -14.09 38.87 14.96
CA ARG A 59 -14.99 39.38 16.02
C ARG A 59 -15.72 38.25 16.77
N ARG A 60 -16.22 37.23 16.08
CA ARG A 60 -16.87 36.07 16.72
C ARG A 60 -15.90 35.27 17.59
N GLY A 61 -14.65 35.08 17.13
CA GLY A 61 -13.60 34.44 17.93
C GLY A 61 -13.25 35.25 19.19
N VAL A 62 -13.17 36.58 19.07
CA VAL A 62 -12.93 37.49 20.23
C VAL A 62 -14.04 37.40 21.25
N LEU A 63 -15.30 37.40 20.80
CA LEU A 63 -16.46 37.25 21.71
C LEU A 63 -16.43 35.90 22.42
N LEU A 64 -16.13 34.81 21.73
CA LEU A 64 -16.03 33.49 22.34
C LEU A 64 -14.87 33.43 23.35
N ALA A 65 -13.69 33.94 22.99
CA ALA A 65 -12.54 33.99 23.89
C ALA A 65 -12.85 34.84 25.14
N GLY A 66 -13.53 35.98 24.98
CA GLY A 66 -14.00 36.82 26.08
C GLY A 66 -14.98 36.11 27.00
N ALA A 67 -15.94 35.39 26.42
CA ALA A 67 -16.94 34.64 27.19
C ALA A 67 -16.25 33.50 28.01
N ILE A 68 -15.32 32.78 27.42
CA ILE A 68 -14.52 31.74 28.11
C ILE A 68 -13.70 32.36 29.24
N ALA A 69 -13.03 33.50 29.00
CA ALA A 69 -12.22 34.17 30.00
C ALA A 69 -13.10 34.63 31.19
N LEU A 70 -14.24 35.27 30.93
CA LEU A 70 -15.15 35.70 31.98
C LEU A 70 -15.72 34.52 32.77
N PHE A 71 -16.10 33.44 32.11
CA PHE A 71 -16.56 32.22 32.78
C PHE A 71 -15.46 31.63 33.69
N THR A 72 -14.21 31.55 33.17
CA THR A 72 -13.09 31.08 33.98
C THR A 72 -12.80 31.93 35.20
N ILE A 73 -12.89 33.27 35.05
CA ILE A 73 -12.75 34.21 36.18
C ILE A 73 -13.86 34.01 37.19
N ALA A 74 -15.10 33.81 36.72
CA ALA A 74 -16.27 33.61 37.59
C ALA A 74 -16.19 32.33 38.43
N LEU A 75 -15.49 31.31 37.97
CA LEU A 75 -15.21 30.07 38.74
C LEU A 75 -14.38 30.35 40.01
N GLY A 76 -13.55 31.38 40.01
CA GLY A 76 -12.81 31.89 41.18
C GLY A 76 -11.84 30.96 41.89
N ASN A 77 -11.61 29.74 41.35
CA ASN A 77 -10.80 28.71 41.99
C ASN A 77 -9.50 28.43 41.19
N LEU A 78 -8.43 29.09 41.61
CA LEU A 78 -7.12 28.95 40.94
C LEU A 78 -6.57 27.52 41.00
N ASN A 79 -6.83 26.80 42.09
CA ASN A 79 -6.37 25.43 42.27
C ASN A 79 -7.04 24.44 41.32
N LEU A 80 -8.23 24.74 40.82
CA LEU A 80 -8.94 23.94 39.81
C LEU A 80 -8.51 24.33 38.40
N ILE A 81 -8.26 25.62 38.16
CA ILE A 81 -7.92 26.15 36.83
C ILE A 81 -6.49 25.82 36.43
N ALA A 82 -5.51 25.94 37.34
CA ALA A 82 -4.10 25.79 37.03
C ALA A 82 -3.72 24.40 36.49
N PRO A 83 -4.19 23.28 37.06
CA PRO A 83 -3.91 21.94 36.48
C PRO A 83 -4.51 21.80 35.07
N ILE A 84 -5.74 22.25 34.83
CA ILE A 84 -6.39 22.16 33.52
C ILE A 84 -5.59 22.90 32.45
N VAL A 85 -5.20 24.15 32.73
CA VAL A 85 -4.40 24.99 31.83
C VAL A 85 -3.04 24.33 31.57
N SER A 86 -2.38 23.80 32.59
CA SER A 86 -1.12 23.09 32.47
C SER A 86 -1.24 21.85 31.56
N MET A 87 -2.33 21.09 31.67
CA MET A 87 -2.59 19.94 30.79
C MET A 87 -2.73 20.37 29.31
N PHE A 88 -3.45 21.45 29.02
CA PHE A 88 -3.57 21.96 27.67
C PHE A 88 -2.23 22.42 27.09
N PHE A 89 -1.36 23.07 27.87
CA PHE A 89 -0.05 23.45 27.44
C PHE A 89 0.82 22.20 27.16
N LEU A 90 0.85 21.26 28.08
CA LEU A 90 1.65 20.03 27.93
C LEU A 90 1.20 19.20 26.72
N ILE A 91 -0.12 19.06 26.47
CA ILE A 91 -0.64 18.43 25.26
C ILE A 91 -0.16 19.18 24.02
N SER A 92 -0.32 20.50 23.97
CA SER A 92 0.03 21.30 22.81
C SER A 92 1.53 21.21 22.48
N TYR A 93 2.40 21.38 23.47
CA TYR A 93 3.84 21.27 23.28
C TYR A 93 4.28 19.82 23.00
N GLY A 94 3.67 18.85 23.66
CA GLY A 94 3.91 17.43 23.41
C GLY A 94 3.57 17.05 21.96
N LEU A 95 2.41 17.49 21.45
CA LEU A 95 2.00 17.26 20.06
C LEU A 95 2.91 17.97 19.05
N LEU A 96 3.31 19.22 19.32
CA LEU A 96 4.25 19.94 18.45
C LEU A 96 5.60 19.20 18.35
N ASN A 97 6.13 18.73 19.48
CA ASN A 97 7.34 17.95 19.51
C ASN A 97 7.19 16.62 18.76
N TYR A 98 6.09 15.92 18.98
CA TYR A 98 5.79 14.67 18.27
C TYR A 98 5.63 14.89 16.75
N ALA A 99 4.89 15.91 16.35
CA ALA A 99 4.71 16.27 14.94
C ALA A 99 6.08 16.58 14.28
N THR A 100 6.93 17.35 14.95
CA THR A 100 8.28 17.67 14.48
C THR A 100 9.15 16.41 14.32
N TYR A 101 9.07 15.49 15.30
CA TYR A 101 9.75 14.19 15.21
C TYR A 101 9.24 13.37 14.01
N PHE A 102 7.92 13.30 13.83
CA PHE A 102 7.29 12.53 12.75
C PHE A 102 7.66 13.09 11.37
N GLU A 103 7.59 14.42 11.18
CA GLU A 103 7.99 15.10 9.95
C GLU A 103 9.46 14.82 9.59
N ALA A 104 10.34 14.90 10.59
CA ALA A 104 11.75 14.58 10.39
C ALA A 104 11.99 13.11 10.02
N ARG A 105 11.20 12.20 10.60
CA ARG A 105 11.28 10.77 10.29
C ARG A 105 10.71 10.45 8.90
N ALA A 106 9.68 11.17 8.48
CA ALA A 106 9.10 11.07 7.16
C ALA A 106 10.05 11.56 6.06
N ALA A 107 11.12 12.29 6.42
CA ALA A 107 12.08 12.89 5.49
C ALA A 107 11.39 13.67 4.35
N SER A 108 10.30 14.38 4.69
CA SER A 108 9.55 15.16 3.72
C SER A 108 10.43 16.28 3.13
N PRO A 109 10.47 16.46 1.80
CA PRO A 109 11.22 17.55 1.18
C PRO A 109 10.75 18.95 1.60
N SER A 110 9.51 19.05 2.10
CA SER A 110 8.92 20.29 2.61
C SER A 110 9.35 20.63 4.04
N PHE A 111 9.84 19.63 4.80
CA PHE A 111 10.32 19.85 6.16
C PHE A 111 11.75 20.41 6.16
N ARG A 112 11.89 21.70 6.46
CA ARG A 112 13.16 22.44 6.42
C ARG A 112 13.37 23.22 7.70
N PRO A 113 13.80 22.56 8.80
CA PRO A 113 14.05 23.23 10.04
C PRO A 113 15.20 24.24 9.89
N THR A 114 14.95 25.47 10.30
CA THR A 114 15.95 26.56 10.24
C THR A 114 16.80 26.64 11.53
N PHE A 115 16.38 25.94 12.57
CA PHE A 115 17.06 25.95 13.85
C PHE A 115 18.36 25.13 13.80
N ARG A 116 19.50 25.74 14.12
CA ARG A 116 20.84 25.15 14.00
C ARG A 116 21.04 23.88 14.84
N PHE A 117 20.43 23.82 16.03
CA PHE A 117 20.58 22.71 16.98
C PHE A 117 19.39 21.73 16.90
N TYR A 118 18.72 21.69 15.77
CA TYR A 118 17.62 20.76 15.57
C TYR A 118 18.13 19.31 15.58
N ASP A 119 17.50 18.47 16.40
CA ASP A 119 17.66 17.00 16.39
C ASP A 119 16.30 16.32 16.61
N LYS A 120 16.00 15.35 15.77
CA LYS A 120 14.72 14.61 15.84
C LYS A 120 14.57 13.83 17.16
N ARG A 121 15.68 13.35 17.75
CA ARG A 121 15.66 12.61 19.03
C ARG A 121 15.31 13.55 20.19
N LEU A 122 15.81 14.79 20.13
CA LEU A 122 15.49 15.81 21.12
C LEU A 122 13.99 16.17 21.06
N SER A 123 13.39 16.26 19.87
CA SER A 123 11.96 16.47 19.72
C SER A 123 11.13 15.31 20.30
N LEU A 124 11.55 14.06 20.09
CA LEU A 124 10.90 12.92 20.72
C LEU A 124 11.01 12.97 22.24
N ALA A 125 12.20 13.26 22.76
CA ALA A 125 12.43 13.40 24.20
C ALA A 125 11.57 14.51 24.80
N GLY A 126 11.43 15.65 24.12
CA GLY A 126 10.54 16.74 24.53
C GLY A 126 9.06 16.31 24.59
N GLY A 127 8.59 15.56 23.60
CA GLY A 127 7.24 15.00 23.62
C GLY A 127 7.01 14.03 24.78
N LEU A 128 7.96 13.12 25.02
CA LEU A 128 7.91 12.18 26.15
C LEU A 128 8.00 12.90 27.51
N ALA A 129 8.81 13.94 27.62
CA ALA A 129 8.89 14.76 28.83
C ALA A 129 7.56 15.48 29.14
N CYS A 130 6.87 16.00 28.12
CA CYS A 130 5.54 16.58 28.29
C CYS A 130 4.53 15.54 28.80
N LEU A 131 4.54 14.34 28.23
CA LEU A 131 3.70 13.23 28.69
C LEU A 131 4.01 12.84 30.14
N GLY A 132 5.31 12.68 30.48
CA GLY A 132 5.75 12.38 31.84
C GLY A 132 5.33 13.46 32.85
N ALA A 133 5.48 14.74 32.49
CA ALA A 133 5.06 15.86 33.32
C ALA A 133 3.52 15.88 33.53
N MET A 134 2.73 15.59 32.51
CA MET A 134 1.26 15.46 32.64
C MET A 134 0.88 14.44 33.72
N LEU A 135 1.48 13.25 33.64
CA LEU A 135 1.18 12.14 34.56
C LEU A 135 1.73 12.43 35.96
N ALA A 136 2.85 13.16 36.08
CA ALA A 136 3.46 13.51 37.37
C ALA A 136 2.67 14.63 38.10
N ILE A 137 2.01 15.54 37.38
CA ILE A 137 1.20 16.62 37.98
C ILE A 137 -0.13 16.08 38.52
N ASP A 138 -0.87 15.37 37.66
CA ASP A 138 -2.15 14.76 38.02
C ASP A 138 -2.45 13.62 37.04
N ILE A 139 -2.42 12.39 37.53
CA ILE A 139 -2.65 11.19 36.72
C ILE A 139 -4.08 11.19 36.17
N THR A 140 -5.07 11.56 36.95
CA THR A 140 -6.48 11.54 36.55
C THR A 140 -6.76 12.58 35.46
N ALA A 141 -6.31 13.80 35.65
CA ALA A 141 -6.44 14.87 34.66
C ALA A 141 -5.60 14.54 33.41
N GLY A 142 -4.42 13.92 33.55
CA GLY A 142 -3.59 13.46 32.43
C GLY A 142 -4.27 12.40 31.57
N ILE A 143 -4.89 11.38 32.20
CA ILE A 143 -5.63 10.34 31.48
C ILE A 143 -6.86 10.93 30.74
N LEU A 144 -7.60 11.81 31.41
CA LEU A 144 -8.75 12.49 30.79
C LEU A 144 -8.32 13.34 29.59
N ALA A 145 -7.20 14.06 29.71
CA ALA A 145 -6.65 14.86 28.63
C ALA A 145 -6.20 14.00 27.43
N LEU A 146 -5.58 12.86 27.68
CA LEU A 146 -5.22 11.89 26.63
C LEU A 146 -6.46 11.25 25.97
N ALA A 147 -7.48 10.92 26.75
CA ALA A 147 -8.75 10.42 26.23
C ALA A 147 -9.45 11.44 25.33
N LEU A 148 -9.47 12.71 25.73
CA LEU A 148 -9.99 13.82 24.93
C LEU A 148 -9.20 13.97 23.62
N LEU A 149 -7.87 13.95 23.70
CA LEU A 149 -7.00 14.00 22.52
C LEU A 149 -7.29 12.85 21.55
N PHE A 150 -7.43 11.64 22.07
CA PHE A 150 -7.79 10.47 21.26
C PHE A 150 -9.17 10.61 20.62
N ALA A 151 -10.15 11.11 21.34
CA ALA A 151 -11.49 11.38 20.82
C ALA A 151 -11.45 12.40 19.66
N VAL A 152 -10.71 13.51 19.83
CA VAL A 152 -10.50 14.53 18.79
C VAL A 152 -9.81 13.91 17.58
N PHE A 153 -8.77 13.11 17.78
CA PHE A 153 -8.06 12.40 16.70
C PHE A 153 -9.00 11.47 15.92
N GLN A 154 -9.82 10.69 16.62
CA GLN A 154 -10.80 9.78 15.97
C GLN A 154 -11.88 10.57 15.22
N TYR A 155 -12.33 11.67 15.77
CA TYR A 155 -13.29 12.57 15.10
C TYR A 155 -12.67 13.12 13.79
N VAL A 156 -11.47 13.68 13.85
CA VAL A 156 -10.78 14.24 12.68
C VAL A 156 -10.54 13.14 11.65
N LYS A 157 -10.08 11.94 12.06
CA LYS A 157 -9.86 10.81 11.16
C LYS A 157 -11.12 10.40 10.38
N ARG A 158 -12.30 10.54 11.00
CA ARG A 158 -13.60 10.17 10.38
C ARG A 158 -14.21 11.28 9.52
N THR A 159 -13.94 12.54 9.86
CA THR A 159 -14.63 13.69 9.26
C THR A 159 -13.76 14.52 8.33
N ALA A 160 -12.43 14.42 8.44
CA ALA A 160 -11.53 15.15 7.57
C ALA A 160 -11.62 14.64 6.13
N GLY A 161 -11.96 15.53 5.22
CA GLY A 161 -11.87 15.30 3.78
C GLY A 161 -10.41 15.21 3.30
N PRO A 162 -10.18 15.08 1.98
CA PRO A 162 -8.83 15.04 1.43
C PRO A 162 -8.04 16.28 1.85
N ALA A 163 -6.86 16.05 2.42
CA ALA A 163 -5.99 17.12 2.90
C ALA A 163 -5.62 18.09 1.77
N ARG A 164 -5.72 19.39 2.06
CA ARG A 164 -5.35 20.46 1.11
C ARG A 164 -3.84 20.74 1.08
N TRP A 165 -3.11 20.19 2.02
CA TRP A 165 -1.65 20.32 2.17
C TRP A 165 -0.96 18.98 1.96
N ALA A 166 0.36 19.01 1.76
CA ALA A 166 1.16 17.81 1.59
C ALA A 166 1.04 16.91 2.83
N ASP A 167 0.62 15.66 2.60
CA ASP A 167 0.49 14.67 3.66
C ASP A 167 1.86 14.02 3.95
N SER A 168 2.39 14.25 5.13
CA SER A 168 3.61 13.62 5.64
C SER A 168 3.52 12.10 5.68
N ARG A 169 2.31 11.55 5.74
CA ARG A 169 2.07 10.11 5.71
C ARG A 169 2.59 9.48 4.41
N ARG A 170 2.32 10.13 3.26
CA ARG A 170 2.83 9.67 1.97
C ARG A 170 4.37 9.73 1.92
N SER A 171 4.96 10.81 2.41
CA SER A 171 6.42 10.95 2.52
C SER A 171 7.02 9.87 3.42
N TYR A 172 6.39 9.57 4.55
CA TYR A 172 6.80 8.49 5.44
C TYR A 172 6.73 7.12 4.76
N GLN A 173 5.65 6.81 4.03
CA GLN A 173 5.52 5.56 3.28
C GLN A 173 6.62 5.42 2.23
N PHE A 174 6.91 6.48 1.47
CA PHE A 174 8.03 6.46 0.51
C PHE A 174 9.38 6.24 1.19
N GLN A 175 9.61 6.85 2.33
CA GLN A 175 10.85 6.66 3.08
C GLN A 175 11.00 5.22 3.59
N GLN A 176 9.91 4.60 4.05
CA GLN A 176 9.90 3.18 4.44
C GLN A 176 10.19 2.27 3.24
N ILE A 177 9.49 2.47 2.12
CA ILE A 177 9.73 1.71 0.88
C ILE A 177 11.21 1.83 0.47
N ARG A 178 11.76 3.05 0.45
CA ARG A 178 13.16 3.29 0.10
C ARG A 178 14.10 2.54 1.04
N GLN A 179 13.88 2.61 2.34
CA GLN A 179 14.73 1.98 3.34
C GLN A 179 14.69 0.46 3.20
N HIS A 180 13.50 -0.15 3.12
CA HIS A 180 13.35 -1.59 2.95
C HIS A 180 13.91 -2.10 1.62
N LEU A 181 13.82 -1.32 0.55
CA LEU A 181 14.45 -1.68 -0.73
C LEU A 181 15.98 -1.69 -0.64
N LEU A 182 16.59 -0.76 0.08
CA LEU A 182 18.03 -0.73 0.29
C LEU A 182 18.48 -1.89 1.20
N GLU A 183 17.77 -2.16 2.27
CA GLU A 183 18.02 -3.29 3.16
C GLU A 183 17.90 -4.63 2.41
N ALA A 184 16.86 -4.78 1.59
CA ALA A 184 16.67 -5.97 0.77
C ALA A 184 17.75 -6.12 -0.31
N ALA A 185 18.31 -5.01 -0.82
CA ALA A 185 19.41 -5.07 -1.81
C ALA A 185 20.75 -5.53 -1.20
N GLU A 186 20.95 -5.29 0.10
CA GLU A 186 22.15 -5.73 0.84
C GLU A 186 22.02 -7.17 1.38
N ALA A 187 20.80 -7.68 1.51
CA ALA A 187 20.55 -9.03 1.99
C ALA A 187 20.93 -10.09 0.93
N PRO A 188 21.57 -11.19 1.30
CA PRO A 188 21.87 -12.27 0.36
C PRO A 188 20.57 -12.94 -0.14
N GLU A 189 20.43 -13.09 -1.43
CA GLU A 189 19.30 -13.80 -2.04
C GLU A 189 19.38 -15.30 -1.71
N HIS A 190 18.25 -15.87 -1.25
CA HIS A 190 18.13 -17.31 -1.04
C HIS A 190 17.05 -17.90 -1.95
N PRO A 191 17.27 -19.05 -2.59
CA PRO A 191 16.29 -19.65 -3.52
C PRO A 191 14.90 -19.90 -2.93
N ARG A 192 14.80 -20.08 -1.60
CA ARG A 192 13.51 -20.24 -0.91
C ARG A 192 12.71 -18.94 -0.76
N ASP A 193 13.36 -17.79 -0.95
CA ASP A 193 12.71 -16.48 -0.89
C ASP A 193 12.13 -16.05 -2.25
N TRP A 194 12.30 -16.93 -3.26
CA TRP A 194 11.76 -16.69 -4.58
C TRP A 194 10.24 -16.51 -4.55
N ARG A 195 9.76 -15.47 -5.20
CA ARG A 195 8.34 -15.14 -5.36
C ARG A 195 8.06 -14.64 -6.77
N PRO A 196 6.84 -14.81 -7.30
CA PRO A 196 6.52 -14.34 -8.63
C PRO A 196 6.42 -12.81 -8.67
N ASN A 197 7.22 -12.22 -9.54
CA ASN A 197 7.09 -10.83 -9.94
C ASN A 197 6.59 -10.83 -11.38
N LEU A 198 5.26 -10.77 -11.53
CA LEU A 198 4.57 -11.00 -12.78
C LEU A 198 4.56 -9.75 -13.66
N LEU A 199 4.94 -9.92 -14.91
CA LEU A 199 4.69 -8.97 -15.99
C LEU A 199 3.54 -9.51 -16.84
N VAL A 200 2.33 -8.99 -16.64
CA VAL A 200 1.09 -9.47 -17.26
C VAL A 200 0.77 -8.64 -18.49
N PHE A 201 0.96 -9.20 -19.67
CA PHE A 201 0.72 -8.51 -20.95
C PHE A 201 -0.73 -8.63 -21.36
N SER A 202 -1.47 -7.52 -21.26
CA SER A 202 -2.91 -7.43 -21.50
C SER A 202 -3.23 -6.50 -22.67
N ASP A 203 -3.03 -7.01 -23.89
CA ASP A 203 -3.39 -6.27 -25.11
C ASP A 203 -4.84 -6.55 -25.56
N ASP A 204 -5.37 -7.71 -25.21
CA ASP A 204 -6.73 -8.15 -25.55
C ASP A 204 -7.72 -7.74 -24.47
N ALA A 205 -8.67 -6.87 -24.80
CA ALA A 205 -9.65 -6.34 -23.86
C ALA A 205 -10.69 -7.40 -23.44
N GLU A 206 -11.08 -8.29 -24.36
CA GLU A 206 -12.12 -9.31 -24.11
C GLU A 206 -11.64 -10.38 -23.14
N ARG A 207 -10.38 -10.78 -23.25
CA ARG A 207 -9.77 -11.81 -22.38
C ARG A 207 -9.01 -11.23 -21.19
N ARG A 208 -9.11 -9.91 -20.97
CA ARG A 208 -8.38 -9.21 -19.89
C ARG A 208 -8.83 -9.66 -18.52
N GLU A 209 -10.13 -9.75 -18.29
CA GLU A 209 -10.67 -10.12 -16.97
C GLU A 209 -10.13 -11.45 -16.48
N SER A 210 -10.23 -12.50 -17.31
CA SER A 210 -9.76 -13.83 -16.94
C SER A 210 -8.24 -13.88 -16.70
N LEU A 211 -7.47 -13.19 -17.55
CA LEU A 211 -6.02 -13.08 -17.40
C LEU A 211 -5.61 -12.39 -16.10
N LEU A 212 -6.26 -11.27 -15.77
CA LEU A 212 -5.97 -10.51 -14.55
C LEU A 212 -6.39 -11.30 -13.31
N ARG A 213 -7.54 -11.93 -13.33
CA ARG A 213 -8.03 -12.76 -12.22
C ARG A 213 -7.09 -13.93 -11.93
N PHE A 214 -6.60 -14.59 -12.98
CA PHE A 214 -5.61 -15.66 -12.82
C PHE A 214 -4.27 -15.15 -12.31
N ALA A 215 -3.82 -13.99 -12.79
CA ALA A 215 -2.59 -13.34 -12.29
C ALA A 215 -2.73 -12.96 -10.80
N ASP A 216 -3.92 -12.52 -10.37
CA ASP A 216 -4.21 -12.21 -8.96
C ASP A 216 -4.11 -13.45 -8.08
N TRP A 217 -4.69 -14.57 -8.51
CA TRP A 217 -4.57 -15.83 -7.80
C TRP A 217 -3.11 -16.28 -7.69
N LEU A 218 -2.34 -16.10 -8.77
CA LEU A 218 -0.95 -16.54 -8.84
C LEU A 218 0.01 -15.70 -8.03
N GLN A 219 -0.18 -14.36 -7.97
CA GLN A 219 0.67 -13.50 -7.12
C GLN A 219 0.43 -13.76 -5.63
N GLY A 220 -0.82 -14.12 -5.26
CA GLY A 220 -1.23 -14.32 -3.87
C GLY A 220 -0.88 -13.13 -2.99
N ASP A 221 -0.63 -13.39 -1.71
CA ASP A 221 -0.25 -12.35 -0.73
C ASP A 221 1.27 -12.05 -0.71
N SER A 222 2.07 -12.70 -1.58
CA SER A 222 3.53 -12.62 -1.52
C SER A 222 4.21 -12.09 -2.78
N GLY A 223 3.56 -12.18 -3.92
CA GLY A 223 4.09 -11.73 -5.21
C GLY A 223 3.73 -10.28 -5.54
N PHE A 224 4.23 -9.84 -6.70
CA PHE A 224 3.85 -8.56 -7.32
C PHE A 224 3.39 -8.82 -8.74
N ALA A 225 2.31 -8.16 -9.17
CA ALA A 225 1.88 -8.20 -10.55
C ALA A 225 1.79 -6.79 -11.13
N THR A 226 2.37 -6.64 -12.32
CA THR A 226 2.27 -5.41 -13.11
C THR A 226 1.57 -5.72 -14.42
N VAL A 227 0.43 -5.08 -14.63
CA VAL A 227 -0.37 -5.22 -15.85
C VAL A 227 0.16 -4.26 -16.90
N ILE A 228 0.59 -4.82 -18.01
CA ILE A 228 1.32 -4.09 -19.05
C ILE A 228 0.47 -4.00 -20.31
N ARG A 229 0.38 -2.80 -20.85
CA ARG A 229 -0.13 -2.53 -22.20
C ARG A 229 0.94 -1.79 -23.01
N ILE A 230 1.26 -2.32 -24.20
CA ILE A 230 2.23 -1.72 -25.10
C ILE A 230 1.50 -1.02 -26.25
N LEU A 231 1.70 0.28 -26.39
CA LEU A 231 1.16 1.07 -27.49
C LEU A 231 2.23 1.31 -28.54
N GLN A 232 1.89 1.10 -29.80
CA GLN A 232 2.79 1.43 -30.89
C GLN A 232 2.66 2.91 -31.24
N GLY A 233 3.76 3.65 -31.18
CA GLY A 233 3.84 5.06 -31.49
C GLY A 233 4.89 5.80 -30.70
N GLU A 234 5.25 7.00 -31.14
CA GLU A 234 6.30 7.83 -30.57
C GLU A 234 5.88 9.29 -30.41
N GLY A 235 6.64 9.99 -29.57
CA GLY A 235 6.54 11.43 -29.36
C GLY A 235 5.34 11.89 -28.54
N GLY A 236 5.11 13.19 -28.52
CA GLY A 236 4.11 13.86 -27.69
C GLY A 236 2.66 13.46 -27.98
N LYS A 237 2.39 12.97 -29.19
CA LYS A 237 1.05 12.49 -29.59
C LYS A 237 0.58 11.30 -28.75
N MET A 238 1.52 10.54 -28.16
CA MET A 238 1.20 9.38 -27.35
C MET A 238 0.81 9.72 -25.91
N ARG A 239 0.95 10.97 -25.45
CA ARG A 239 0.62 11.37 -24.06
C ARG A 239 -0.84 11.06 -23.69
N LYS A 240 -1.78 11.46 -24.57
CA LYS A 240 -3.21 11.22 -24.31
C LYS A 240 -3.59 9.75 -24.43
N PRO A 241 -3.27 9.02 -25.53
CA PRO A 241 -3.54 7.57 -25.62
C PRO A 241 -2.93 6.77 -24.47
N LYS A 242 -1.74 7.13 -23.99
CA LYS A 242 -1.09 6.50 -22.86
C LYS A 242 -1.84 6.74 -21.54
N ALA A 243 -2.30 7.97 -21.31
CA ALA A 243 -3.07 8.31 -20.11
C ALA A 243 -4.44 7.62 -20.12
N ASP A 244 -5.13 7.58 -21.27
CA ASP A 244 -6.41 6.92 -21.43
C ASP A 244 -6.28 5.40 -21.20
N ALA A 245 -5.26 4.77 -21.78
CA ALA A 245 -4.98 3.36 -21.59
C ALA A 245 -4.59 3.01 -20.15
N ALA A 246 -3.85 3.89 -19.47
CA ALA A 246 -3.49 3.71 -18.06
C ALA A 246 -4.72 3.79 -17.15
N LYS A 247 -5.65 4.70 -17.46
CA LYS A 247 -6.92 4.82 -16.74
C LYS A 247 -7.78 3.58 -16.96
N GLU A 248 -7.93 3.11 -18.20
CA GLU A 248 -8.67 1.89 -18.53
C GLU A 248 -8.13 0.66 -17.79
N LEU A 249 -6.79 0.48 -17.74
CA LEU A 249 -6.18 -0.60 -16.97
C LEU A 249 -6.42 -0.48 -15.46
N ALA A 250 -6.31 0.73 -14.92
CA ALA A 250 -6.55 0.97 -13.50
C ALA A 250 -8.01 0.68 -13.12
N GLU A 251 -8.97 1.08 -13.96
CA GLU A 251 -10.39 0.78 -13.77
C GLU A 251 -10.67 -0.74 -13.84
N ALA A 252 -10.04 -1.45 -14.78
CA ALA A 252 -10.17 -2.90 -14.88
C ALA A 252 -9.59 -3.63 -13.65
N ILE A 253 -8.44 -3.21 -13.14
CA ILE A 253 -7.84 -3.76 -11.93
C ILE A 253 -8.72 -3.48 -10.71
N GLN A 254 -9.23 -2.25 -10.59
CA GLN A 254 -10.11 -1.85 -9.49
C GLN A 254 -11.44 -2.61 -9.50
N ALA A 255 -12.03 -2.86 -10.67
CA ALA A 255 -13.26 -3.63 -10.80
C ALA A 255 -13.12 -5.09 -10.33
N LEU A 256 -11.91 -5.63 -10.38
CA LEU A 256 -11.57 -6.97 -9.88
C LEU A 256 -11.15 -6.99 -8.40
N GLU A 257 -11.05 -5.81 -7.76
CA GLU A 257 -10.48 -5.65 -6.40
C GLU A 257 -9.06 -6.26 -6.28
N ALA A 258 -8.33 -6.33 -7.39
CA ALA A 258 -7.02 -6.97 -7.47
C ALA A 258 -5.88 -6.02 -7.06
N GLU A 259 -4.87 -6.55 -6.38
CA GLU A 259 -3.71 -5.78 -5.90
C GLU A 259 -2.58 -5.75 -6.94
N MET A 260 -2.80 -5.05 -8.06
CA MET A 260 -1.86 -4.97 -9.17
C MET A 260 -1.55 -3.53 -9.57
N PHE A 261 -0.43 -3.35 -10.29
CA PHE A 261 0.02 -2.05 -10.76
C PHE A 261 -0.17 -1.91 -12.28
N PRO A 262 -0.89 -0.89 -12.78
CA PRO A 262 -1.00 -0.65 -14.21
C PRO A 262 0.27 0.01 -14.75
N LEU A 263 0.78 -0.47 -15.88
CA LEU A 263 1.91 0.11 -16.60
C LEU A 263 1.60 0.19 -18.10
N VAL A 264 1.56 1.39 -18.65
CA VAL A 264 1.44 1.59 -20.09
C VAL A 264 2.74 2.17 -20.62
N ILE A 265 3.32 1.48 -21.58
CA ILE A 265 4.51 1.96 -22.29
C ILE A 265 4.19 2.15 -23.77
N ASN A 266 4.98 2.96 -24.45
CA ASN A 266 4.91 3.12 -25.90
C ASN A 266 6.28 3.02 -26.52
N GLY A 267 6.33 2.61 -27.77
CA GLY A 267 7.57 2.55 -28.54
C GLY A 267 7.30 2.48 -30.04
N PRO A 268 8.35 2.64 -30.87
CA PRO A 268 8.23 2.63 -32.34
C PRO A 268 7.66 1.31 -32.85
N ASN A 269 8.04 0.21 -32.18
CA ASN A 269 7.44 -1.10 -32.41
C ASN A 269 7.36 -1.89 -31.09
N ILE A 270 6.44 -2.83 -31.05
CA ILE A 270 6.14 -3.64 -29.86
C ILE A 270 7.36 -4.46 -29.41
N ARG A 271 8.18 -4.98 -30.36
CA ARG A 271 9.35 -5.77 -30.03
C ARG A 271 10.40 -4.98 -29.24
N LEU A 272 10.72 -3.77 -29.69
CA LEU A 272 11.70 -2.92 -28.99
C LEU A 272 11.16 -2.49 -27.63
N ALA A 273 9.89 -2.13 -27.53
CA ALA A 273 9.26 -1.76 -26.27
C ALA A 273 9.28 -2.94 -25.27
N LEU A 274 8.94 -4.15 -25.73
CA LEU A 274 9.02 -5.36 -24.93
C LEU A 274 10.46 -5.65 -24.47
N LEU A 275 11.43 -5.62 -25.39
CA LEU A 275 12.83 -5.88 -25.06
C LEU A 275 13.36 -4.89 -24.02
N SER A 276 13.10 -3.60 -24.22
CA SER A 276 13.51 -2.57 -23.26
C SER A 276 12.84 -2.77 -21.89
N LEU A 277 11.56 -3.10 -21.88
CA LEU A 277 10.83 -3.35 -20.66
C LEU A 277 11.40 -4.52 -19.87
N VAL A 278 11.56 -5.67 -20.51
CA VAL A 278 12.06 -6.91 -19.88
C VAL A 278 13.47 -6.74 -19.31
N GLN A 279 14.31 -5.91 -19.96
CA GLN A 279 15.67 -5.63 -19.50
C GLN A 279 15.75 -4.61 -18.36
N SER A 280 14.82 -3.65 -18.30
CA SER A 280 14.91 -2.49 -17.42
C SER A 280 13.84 -2.43 -16.32
N TYR A 281 12.89 -3.37 -16.32
CA TYR A 281 11.82 -3.37 -15.34
C TYR A 281 12.31 -3.69 -13.94
N GLY A 282 11.93 -2.83 -13.00
CA GLY A 282 12.18 -3.03 -11.58
C GLY A 282 13.03 -1.95 -10.94
N ILE A 283 13.15 -2.01 -9.62
CA ILE A 283 13.98 -1.13 -8.79
C ILE A 283 14.73 -1.97 -7.77
N GLY A 284 16.06 -1.97 -7.84
CA GLY A 284 16.89 -2.74 -6.91
C GLY A 284 16.59 -4.24 -6.99
N PRO A 285 16.27 -4.91 -5.88
CA PRO A 285 15.94 -6.33 -5.83
C PRO A 285 14.58 -6.68 -6.44
N LEU A 286 13.67 -5.71 -6.59
CA LEU A 286 12.35 -5.94 -7.19
C LEU A 286 12.45 -5.94 -8.72
N LYS A 287 12.80 -7.08 -9.30
CA LYS A 287 12.86 -7.29 -10.77
C LYS A 287 11.74 -8.22 -11.20
N GLY A 288 11.23 -8.03 -12.42
CA GLY A 288 10.32 -9.00 -13.03
C GLY A 288 11.05 -10.33 -13.27
N ASN A 289 10.39 -11.44 -13.00
CA ASN A 289 10.94 -12.79 -13.21
C ASN A 289 10.01 -13.72 -13.98
N THR A 290 8.77 -13.33 -14.19
CA THR A 290 7.76 -14.16 -14.84
C THR A 290 6.92 -13.31 -15.78
N MET A 291 6.91 -13.67 -17.06
CA MET A 291 6.08 -13.06 -18.09
C MET A 291 4.81 -13.89 -18.27
N MET A 292 3.66 -13.23 -18.21
CA MET A 292 2.36 -13.86 -18.42
C MET A 292 1.62 -13.17 -19.56
N THR A 293 1.04 -13.96 -20.46
CA THR A 293 0.23 -13.45 -21.59
C THR A 293 -0.79 -14.48 -22.03
N ASN A 294 -1.86 -14.02 -22.71
CA ASN A 294 -2.82 -14.93 -23.32
C ASN A 294 -2.20 -15.77 -24.43
N TRP A 295 -2.62 -17.04 -24.51
CA TRP A 295 -2.30 -17.91 -25.64
C TRP A 295 -3.01 -17.41 -26.91
N ILE A 296 -2.28 -17.36 -28.03
CA ILE A 296 -2.81 -16.81 -29.29
C ILE A 296 -3.74 -17.77 -30.05
N GLY A 297 -3.64 -19.09 -29.77
CA GLY A 297 -4.44 -20.10 -30.46
C GLY A 297 -5.95 -20.02 -30.21
N HIS A 298 -6.38 -19.40 -29.11
CA HIS A 298 -7.77 -19.19 -28.73
C HIS A 298 -8.27 -17.77 -29.02
N ALA A 299 -7.60 -17.01 -29.91
CA ALA A 299 -8.16 -15.76 -30.43
C ALA A 299 -9.36 -16.07 -31.31
N GLN A 300 -10.37 -15.20 -31.38
CA GLN A 300 -11.56 -15.36 -32.17
C GLN A 300 -11.27 -15.62 -33.68
N GLU A 301 -10.14 -15.09 -34.15
CA GLU A 301 -9.59 -15.41 -35.48
C GLU A 301 -8.29 -16.20 -35.33
N PRO A 302 -8.08 -17.27 -36.07
CA PRO A 302 -6.83 -18.02 -36.08
C PRO A 302 -5.68 -17.06 -36.43
N PRO A 303 -4.60 -17.09 -35.67
CA PRO A 303 -3.49 -16.17 -35.88
C PRO A 303 -2.85 -16.44 -37.25
N SER A 304 -2.61 -15.38 -38.02
CA SER A 304 -1.80 -15.49 -39.23
C SER A 304 -0.43 -16.08 -38.92
N GLU A 305 0.19 -16.77 -39.88
CA GLU A 305 1.57 -17.32 -39.71
C GLU A 305 2.56 -16.24 -39.26
N TYR A 306 2.41 -15.02 -39.76
CA TYR A 306 3.20 -13.87 -39.38
C TYR A 306 3.00 -13.48 -37.89
N ARG A 307 1.75 -13.46 -37.40
CA ARG A 307 1.42 -13.18 -35.99
C ARG A 307 2.00 -14.24 -35.07
N SER A 308 1.88 -15.51 -35.45
CA SER A 308 2.42 -16.63 -34.68
C SER A 308 3.96 -16.60 -34.59
N LYS A 309 4.64 -16.30 -35.70
CA LYS A 309 6.11 -16.15 -35.71
C LYS A 309 6.57 -14.99 -34.81
N ARG A 310 5.88 -13.85 -34.86
CA ARG A 310 6.20 -12.70 -34.00
C ARG A 310 5.99 -13.00 -32.51
N PHE A 311 4.90 -13.68 -32.18
CA PHE A 311 4.60 -14.09 -30.81
C PHE A 311 5.71 -14.98 -30.25
N GLY A 312 6.12 -16.02 -30.99
CA GLY A 312 7.22 -16.89 -30.61
C GLY A 312 8.56 -16.16 -30.45
N ILE A 313 8.81 -15.07 -31.21
CA ILE A 313 9.99 -14.22 -31.02
C ILE A 313 9.92 -13.47 -29.69
N TYR A 314 8.76 -12.95 -29.32
CA TYR A 314 8.57 -12.22 -28.06
C TYR A 314 8.80 -13.13 -26.85
N LEU A 315 8.23 -14.33 -26.85
CA LEU A 315 8.43 -15.32 -25.79
C LEU A 315 9.91 -15.71 -25.66
N ARG A 316 10.58 -16.03 -26.78
CA ARG A 316 12.02 -16.35 -26.77
C ARG A 316 12.88 -15.18 -26.29
N THR A 317 12.47 -13.96 -26.57
CA THR A 317 13.19 -12.77 -26.09
C THR A 317 13.12 -12.68 -24.57
N ALA A 318 11.94 -12.83 -23.97
CA ALA A 318 11.77 -12.82 -22.52
C ALA A 318 12.50 -14.01 -21.85
N PHE A 319 12.36 -15.23 -22.41
CA PHE A 319 13.03 -16.42 -21.90
C PHE A 319 14.55 -16.28 -21.87
N ARG A 320 15.16 -15.72 -22.91
CA ARG A 320 16.62 -15.47 -22.97
C ARG A 320 17.09 -14.43 -21.95
N GLN A 321 16.20 -13.61 -21.41
CA GLN A 321 16.47 -12.67 -20.32
C GLN A 321 16.22 -13.28 -18.93
N GLY A 322 15.97 -14.61 -18.86
CA GLY A 322 15.78 -15.32 -17.60
C GLY A 322 14.34 -15.30 -17.05
N PHE A 323 13.37 -14.87 -17.84
CA PHE A 323 11.97 -14.90 -17.41
C PHE A 323 11.37 -16.29 -17.54
N ASN A 324 10.62 -16.70 -16.54
CA ASN A 324 9.63 -17.77 -16.69
C ASN A 324 8.51 -17.30 -17.60
N ILE A 325 7.99 -18.19 -18.44
CA ILE A 325 6.92 -17.87 -19.39
C ILE A 325 5.65 -18.60 -19.00
N LEU A 326 4.59 -17.87 -18.78
CA LEU A 326 3.24 -18.37 -18.53
C LEU A 326 2.33 -17.99 -19.70
N LEU A 327 1.76 -19.00 -20.34
CA LEU A 327 0.79 -18.84 -21.40
C LEU A 327 -0.59 -19.20 -20.84
N PHE A 328 -1.44 -18.20 -20.71
CA PHE A 328 -2.78 -18.38 -20.17
C PHE A 328 -3.78 -18.65 -21.30
N SER A 329 -4.57 -19.69 -21.10
CA SER A 329 -5.66 -20.04 -21.98
C SER A 329 -6.86 -20.43 -21.13
N ALA A 330 -7.99 -19.78 -21.36
CA ALA A 330 -9.24 -20.10 -20.69
C ALA A 330 -10.36 -20.12 -21.74
N GLU A 331 -11.08 -21.21 -21.76
CA GLU A 331 -12.30 -21.32 -22.56
C GLU A 331 -13.47 -20.70 -21.78
N PRO A 332 -14.27 -19.82 -22.39
CA PRO A 332 -15.31 -19.10 -21.68
C PRO A 332 -16.26 -19.98 -20.86
N PRO A 333 -16.80 -21.11 -21.39
CA PRO A 333 -17.72 -21.95 -20.61
C PRO A 333 -17.07 -22.56 -19.36
N SER A 334 -15.85 -23.08 -19.50
CA SER A 334 -15.10 -23.70 -18.42
C SER A 334 -14.66 -22.66 -17.39
N TRP A 335 -14.32 -21.46 -17.83
CA TRP A 335 -13.94 -20.36 -16.97
C TRP A 335 -15.09 -19.87 -16.08
N GLU A 336 -16.29 -19.70 -16.66
CA GLU A 336 -17.48 -19.31 -15.88
C GLU A 336 -17.85 -20.39 -14.86
N LYS A 337 -17.84 -21.66 -15.23
CA LYS A 337 -18.06 -22.79 -14.32
C LYS A 337 -17.06 -22.79 -13.16
N LEU A 338 -15.78 -22.50 -13.44
CA LEU A 338 -14.73 -22.40 -12.42
C LEU A 338 -14.99 -21.25 -11.43
N LYS A 339 -15.45 -20.09 -11.93
CA LYS A 339 -15.75 -18.93 -11.06
C LYS A 339 -16.88 -19.23 -10.07
N GLU A 340 -17.89 -19.97 -10.48
CA GLU A 340 -19.04 -20.34 -9.65
C GLU A 340 -18.75 -21.50 -8.72
N MET A 341 -17.69 -22.27 -8.96
CA MET A 341 -17.36 -23.47 -8.18
C MET A 341 -16.86 -23.09 -6.78
N PRO A 342 -17.37 -23.71 -5.69
CA PRO A 342 -16.84 -23.55 -4.34
C PRO A 342 -15.36 -23.92 -4.25
N ALA A 343 -14.58 -23.21 -3.41
CA ALA A 343 -13.14 -23.41 -3.28
C ALA A 343 -12.75 -24.86 -2.99
N GLU A 344 -13.48 -25.52 -2.10
CA GLU A 344 -13.22 -26.91 -1.68
C GLU A 344 -13.41 -27.95 -2.79
N LYS A 345 -14.17 -27.60 -3.85
CA LYS A 345 -14.38 -28.44 -5.03
C LYS A 345 -13.41 -28.13 -6.16
N ARG A 346 -12.67 -27.01 -6.04
CA ARG A 346 -11.67 -26.64 -7.03
C ARG A 346 -10.47 -27.57 -6.95
N ARG A 347 -9.90 -27.83 -8.11
CA ARG A 347 -8.76 -28.72 -8.25
C ARG A 347 -7.75 -28.10 -9.21
N ILE A 348 -6.46 -28.27 -8.94
CA ILE A 348 -5.36 -27.88 -9.81
C ILE A 348 -4.60 -29.13 -10.19
N ASP A 349 -4.59 -29.46 -11.47
CA ASP A 349 -3.88 -30.59 -12.02
C ASP A 349 -2.55 -30.10 -12.60
N VAL A 350 -1.44 -30.65 -12.10
CA VAL A 350 -0.09 -30.34 -12.51
C VAL A 350 0.51 -31.54 -13.22
N TRP A 351 0.79 -31.40 -14.51
CA TRP A 351 1.45 -32.44 -15.30
C TRP A 351 2.94 -32.51 -14.97
N TRP A 352 3.38 -33.66 -14.50
CA TRP A 352 4.74 -33.88 -14.02
C TRP A 352 5.63 -34.50 -15.10
N ARG A 353 6.83 -33.93 -15.27
CA ARG A 353 7.90 -34.45 -16.17
C ARG A 353 9.24 -34.61 -15.45
N GLY A 354 9.30 -34.33 -14.14
CA GLY A 354 10.54 -34.41 -13.37
C GLY A 354 11.53 -33.26 -13.60
N ASP A 355 11.18 -32.27 -14.40
CA ASP A 355 12.04 -31.14 -14.77
C ASP A 355 11.81 -29.89 -13.89
N ALA A 356 12.60 -28.86 -14.13
CA ALA A 356 12.48 -27.58 -13.41
C ALA A 356 11.13 -26.90 -13.65
N THR A 357 10.53 -27.07 -14.83
CA THR A 357 9.22 -26.52 -15.18
C THR A 357 8.13 -27.14 -14.33
N SER A 358 8.12 -28.46 -14.17
CA SER A 358 7.17 -29.19 -13.34
C SER A 358 7.23 -28.74 -11.89
N ARG A 359 8.44 -28.53 -11.35
CA ARG A 359 8.65 -28.03 -9.98
C ARG A 359 8.09 -26.61 -9.81
N LEU A 360 8.31 -25.74 -10.82
CA LEU A 360 7.76 -24.39 -10.83
C LEU A 360 6.23 -24.41 -10.90
N MET A 361 5.63 -25.31 -11.69
CA MET A 361 4.18 -25.48 -11.78
C MET A 361 3.56 -25.91 -10.45
N ILE A 362 4.19 -26.84 -9.72
CA ILE A 362 3.75 -27.22 -8.37
C ILE A 362 3.82 -26.04 -7.41
N LEU A 363 4.89 -25.23 -7.49
CA LEU A 363 5.01 -24.02 -6.66
C LEU A 363 3.89 -23.02 -6.98
N PHE A 364 3.60 -22.79 -8.26
CA PHE A 364 2.48 -21.93 -8.66
C PHE A 364 1.12 -22.47 -8.19
N ALA A 365 0.88 -23.77 -8.32
CA ALA A 365 -0.34 -24.39 -7.81
C ALA A 365 -0.49 -24.18 -6.30
N HIS A 366 0.59 -24.33 -5.55
CA HIS A 366 0.60 -24.05 -4.12
C HIS A 366 0.27 -22.59 -3.80
N MET A 367 0.89 -21.65 -4.54
CA MET A 367 0.63 -20.22 -4.36
C MET A 367 -0.82 -19.84 -4.66
N ILE A 368 -1.42 -20.42 -5.71
CA ILE A 368 -2.84 -20.24 -6.00
C ILE A 368 -3.70 -20.73 -4.82
N CYS A 369 -3.38 -21.88 -4.23
CA CYS A 369 -4.12 -22.42 -3.09
C CYS A 369 -3.99 -21.58 -1.81
N LEU A 370 -2.98 -20.69 -1.70
CA LEU A 370 -2.86 -19.73 -0.59
C LEU A 370 -3.84 -18.55 -0.76
N ASN A 371 -4.31 -18.27 -1.97
CA ASN A 371 -5.29 -17.22 -2.20
C ASN A 371 -6.63 -17.57 -1.54
N LYS A 372 -7.31 -16.59 -0.95
CA LYS A 372 -8.58 -16.76 -0.24
C LYS A 372 -9.66 -17.44 -1.07
N THR A 373 -9.69 -17.18 -2.38
CA THR A 373 -10.68 -17.77 -3.30
C THR A 373 -10.41 -19.24 -3.63
N TRP A 374 -9.20 -19.73 -3.32
CA TRP A 374 -8.77 -21.11 -3.57
C TRP A 374 -8.48 -21.89 -2.28
N HIS A 375 -8.76 -21.31 -1.13
CA HIS A 375 -8.49 -21.95 0.14
C HIS A 375 -9.31 -23.24 0.29
N GLY A 376 -8.62 -24.37 0.43
CA GLY A 376 -9.24 -25.72 0.48
C GLY A 376 -9.25 -26.46 -0.86
N ALA A 377 -8.80 -25.81 -1.95
CA ALA A 377 -8.62 -26.49 -3.25
C ALA A 377 -7.54 -27.58 -3.17
N LYS A 378 -7.68 -28.61 -3.99
CA LYS A 378 -6.77 -29.75 -4.03
C LYS A 378 -5.79 -29.64 -5.19
N ILE A 379 -4.53 -29.97 -4.93
CA ILE A 379 -3.51 -30.09 -5.97
C ILE A 379 -3.32 -31.58 -6.27
N ARG A 380 -3.43 -31.95 -7.56
CA ARG A 380 -3.00 -33.27 -8.04
C ARG A 380 -1.77 -33.12 -8.92
N VAL A 381 -0.84 -34.05 -8.78
CA VAL A 381 0.34 -34.10 -9.63
C VAL A 381 0.24 -35.36 -10.47
N LEU A 382 0.05 -35.14 -11.77
CA LEU A 382 -0.25 -36.18 -12.77
C LEU A 382 1.02 -36.57 -13.51
N ASP A 383 1.43 -37.83 -13.45
CA ASP A 383 2.50 -38.39 -14.27
C ASP A 383 1.97 -39.39 -15.26
N VAL A 384 2.44 -39.35 -16.49
CA VAL A 384 2.03 -40.28 -17.57
C VAL A 384 3.06 -41.39 -17.69
N SER A 385 2.64 -42.62 -17.37
CA SER A 385 3.49 -43.80 -17.58
C SER A 385 2.82 -44.81 -18.52
N ALA A 386 3.58 -45.26 -19.53
CA ALA A 386 3.16 -46.33 -20.43
C ALA A 386 3.23 -47.69 -19.76
N ASP A 387 3.91 -47.86 -18.64
CA ASP A 387 4.21 -49.12 -17.99
C ASP A 387 3.73 -49.16 -16.52
N VAL A 388 2.77 -49.98 -16.24
CA VAL A 388 2.15 -50.09 -14.90
C VAL A 388 3.16 -50.60 -13.82
N PHE A 389 4.20 -51.32 -14.20
CA PHE A 389 5.24 -51.84 -13.30
C PHE A 389 6.27 -50.78 -12.87
N VAL A 390 6.47 -49.72 -13.62
CA VAL A 390 7.33 -48.58 -13.25
C VAL A 390 6.67 -47.64 -12.33
N SER A 391 5.32 -47.66 -12.26
CA SER A 391 4.48 -46.69 -11.53
C SER A 391 4.72 -46.63 -10.02
N GLY A 392 5.03 -47.72 -9.38
CA GLY A 392 5.21 -47.75 -7.91
C GLY A 392 6.46 -46.98 -7.42
N ARG A 393 7.56 -47.01 -8.18
CA ARG A 393 8.78 -46.23 -7.89
C ARG A 393 8.55 -44.73 -8.14
N THR A 394 7.87 -44.44 -9.22
CA THR A 394 7.59 -43.04 -9.62
C THR A 394 6.69 -42.32 -8.62
N VAL A 395 5.66 -43.00 -8.07
CA VAL A 395 4.81 -42.42 -7.01
C VAL A 395 5.61 -42.14 -5.75
N ALA A 396 6.42 -43.11 -5.28
CA ALA A 396 7.25 -42.95 -4.09
C ALA A 396 8.28 -41.82 -4.23
N ASP A 397 8.92 -41.69 -5.41
CA ASP A 397 9.85 -40.61 -5.70
C ASP A 397 9.17 -39.26 -5.75
N LEU A 398 7.94 -39.21 -6.28
CA LEU A 398 7.14 -37.99 -6.32
C LEU A 398 6.66 -37.58 -4.93
N GLU A 399 6.17 -38.52 -4.11
CA GLU A 399 5.82 -38.29 -2.72
C GLU A 399 7.00 -37.77 -1.90
N LYS A 400 8.19 -38.34 -2.12
CA LYS A 400 9.42 -37.87 -1.50
C LYS A 400 9.74 -36.44 -1.91
N THR A 401 9.65 -36.12 -3.20
CA THR A 401 9.89 -34.76 -3.72
C THR A 401 8.88 -33.76 -3.12
N LEU A 402 7.60 -34.09 -3.06
CA LEU A 402 6.55 -33.28 -2.45
C LEU A 402 6.79 -33.04 -0.96
N SER A 403 7.23 -34.08 -0.25
CA SER A 403 7.61 -33.99 1.17
C SER A 403 8.82 -33.07 1.38
N GLU A 404 9.83 -33.14 0.53
CA GLU A 404 11.03 -32.29 0.59
C GLU A 404 10.70 -30.80 0.38
N ILE A 405 9.79 -30.49 -0.55
CA ILE A 405 9.34 -29.10 -0.81
C ILE A 405 8.19 -28.65 0.13
N ARG A 406 7.67 -29.57 0.96
CA ARG A 406 6.59 -29.32 1.92
C ARG A 406 5.29 -28.81 1.29
N ILE A 407 4.95 -29.28 0.11
CA ILE A 407 3.69 -28.98 -0.58
C ILE A 407 2.78 -30.19 -0.49
N THR A 408 1.56 -29.98 0.02
CA THR A 408 0.53 -31.02 0.08
C THR A 408 -0.13 -31.16 -1.28
N ALA A 409 0.16 -32.26 -1.98
CA ALA A 409 -0.45 -32.59 -3.26
C ALA A 409 -0.67 -34.11 -3.35
N GLN A 410 -1.59 -34.54 -4.20
CA GLN A 410 -1.92 -35.95 -4.43
C GLN A 410 -1.24 -36.41 -5.71
N PRO A 411 -0.24 -37.30 -5.64
CA PRO A 411 0.35 -37.89 -6.85
C PRO A 411 -0.61 -38.92 -7.47
N GLU A 412 -0.76 -38.85 -8.77
CA GLU A 412 -1.62 -39.76 -9.53
C GLU A 412 -0.92 -40.16 -10.84
N ILE A 413 -0.96 -41.45 -11.17
CA ILE A 413 -0.39 -41.92 -12.42
C ILE A 413 -1.51 -42.19 -13.40
N VAL A 414 -1.42 -41.52 -14.52
CA VAL A 414 -2.35 -41.69 -15.65
C VAL A 414 -1.75 -42.77 -16.56
N ALA A 415 -2.36 -43.96 -16.53
CA ALA A 415 -1.99 -45.05 -17.42
C ALA A 415 -2.51 -44.77 -18.83
N SER A 416 -1.65 -44.30 -19.73
CA SER A 416 -2.03 -44.08 -21.12
C SER A 416 -0.83 -44.19 -22.06
N ALA A 417 -1.04 -44.96 -23.10
CA ALA A 417 -0.10 -45.07 -24.24
C ALA A 417 -0.42 -44.03 -25.37
N ASN A 418 -1.47 -43.19 -25.20
CA ASN A 418 -1.96 -42.33 -26.28
C ASN A 418 -2.22 -40.88 -25.79
N ALA A 419 -1.77 -39.89 -26.54
CA ALA A 419 -1.95 -38.47 -26.23
C ALA A 419 -3.42 -38.05 -26.14
N ASP A 420 -4.30 -38.69 -26.92
CA ASP A 420 -5.74 -38.41 -26.93
C ASP A 420 -6.43 -38.84 -25.63
N ALA A 421 -5.99 -39.92 -24.99
CA ALA A 421 -6.50 -40.35 -23.70
C ALA A 421 -6.03 -39.46 -22.55
N VAL A 422 -4.84 -38.85 -22.67
CA VAL A 422 -4.36 -37.83 -21.71
C VAL A 422 -5.18 -36.54 -21.83
N ALA A 423 -5.54 -36.14 -23.06
CA ALA A 423 -6.40 -34.99 -23.28
C ALA A 423 -7.81 -35.20 -22.72
N ALA A 424 -8.43 -36.34 -22.99
CA ALA A 424 -9.73 -36.71 -22.45
C ALA A 424 -9.76 -36.78 -20.93
N TYR A 425 -8.69 -37.27 -20.30
CA TYR A 425 -8.59 -37.29 -18.83
C TYR A 425 -8.57 -35.90 -18.21
N SER A 426 -8.01 -34.89 -18.90
CA SER A 426 -8.01 -33.51 -18.44
C SER A 426 -9.36 -32.79 -18.70
N GLU A 427 -10.17 -33.25 -19.65
CA GLU A 427 -11.52 -32.72 -19.90
C GLU A 427 -12.56 -33.24 -18.90
N ASP A 428 -12.44 -34.52 -18.49
CA ASP A 428 -13.34 -35.16 -17.48
C ASP A 428 -12.97 -34.81 -16.04
N ALA A 429 -11.85 -34.19 -15.83
CA ALA A 429 -11.30 -33.83 -14.53
C ALA A 429 -11.55 -32.39 -14.14
#